data_e25a6df2cba260d97f249f2a85ebf039
#
_entry.id   e25a6df2cba260d97f249f2a85ebf039
#
_cell.length_a   1.000
_cell.length_b   1.000
_cell.length_c   1.000
_cell.angle_alpha   90.00
_cell.angle_beta   90.00
_cell.angle_gamma   90.00
#
_symmetry.space_group_name_H-M   'P 1'
#
loop_
_entity.id
_entity.type
_entity.pdbx_description
1 polymer ?
#
loop_
_entity_poly.entity_id
_entity_poly.type
_entity_poly.pdbx_seq_one_letter_code
_entity_poly.pdbx_strand_id
1 'polypeptide(L)'
;MIASNPSSDQALKSQAFDYLNQLRSDPAGWQVCLALFTKTPQQPEVVRHVSLEVVNSAAQAGLIDPASLGIVRDGLLAYLRQVYGPDGTATPDASYIQNKIAQTVTFLFSALYANGWETCIDDLLALTYKSSASSTRDNPLGIIFYLRVVNSIHDEIGDVLVSRSRGEQEKANSLKDLIRLRDMQKIANSWQEILSEWRDGEDLVIEMCLKAVGSWVSWIDISLVVNQTMLDLLFQQLGRAEKQELREGEQRVRDAAVDVFTEIIGKKMKPADKIEMIVFLNLDSIVTQLSNSPPLRENRFTFKYDTDLAETVAKLVNITVMDIVRVLETDAGPVREKADNLLQVFLPHILRYFSDEYDEVCSTVIPCVNDMLTYFRKLPKTNQPFEERNKAILLSLLKAIVAKMRYDETSNWGDEDEQTDEAEFQELRKRLGGLQQIIASADEQLYIDAISEVVGTTFENLRASGGQIDWRDLDLALHEMFLFGDLAVKGGGIYLKNAPTGPAAARLIEMMVGMVESGKFPLDNKSCLAIISDSFP
;
A
#
# COMPACT_ATOMS: atom_id res chain seq x y z
N MET A 1 7.34 9.40 -36.52
CA MET A 1 7.68 10.85 -36.46
C MET A 1 6.58 11.75 -37.01
N ILE A 2 6.07 11.54 -38.24
CA ILE A 2 4.99 12.40 -38.80
C ILE A 2 3.70 12.32 -37.96
N ALA A 3 3.28 11.12 -37.57
CA ALA A 3 2.06 10.88 -36.78
C ALA A 3 2.09 11.54 -35.38
N SER A 4 3.26 11.68 -34.79
CA SER A 4 3.46 12.24 -33.44
C SER A 4 3.84 13.72 -33.43
N ASN A 5 4.07 14.35 -34.59
CA ASN A 5 4.47 15.75 -34.66
C ASN A 5 3.23 16.68 -34.65
N PRO A 6 3.06 17.55 -33.64
CA PRO A 6 1.94 18.48 -33.58
C PRO A 6 1.80 19.39 -34.80
N SER A 7 2.93 19.74 -35.41
CA SER A 7 3.01 20.68 -36.57
C SER A 7 2.76 20.01 -37.91
N SER A 8 2.56 18.68 -37.98
CA SER A 8 2.30 17.99 -39.25
C SER A 8 0.86 18.21 -39.72
N ASP A 9 0.68 18.31 -41.04
CA ASP A 9 -0.63 18.39 -41.67
C ASP A 9 -1.50 17.17 -41.31
N GLN A 10 -2.78 17.40 -41.10
CA GLN A 10 -3.76 16.36 -40.68
C GLN A 10 -3.85 15.22 -41.70
N ALA A 11 -3.74 15.54 -43.00
CA ALA A 11 -3.72 14.55 -44.07
C ALA A 11 -2.50 13.62 -43.99
N LEU A 12 -1.32 14.20 -43.71
CA LEU A 12 -0.08 13.46 -43.52
C LEU A 12 -0.14 12.57 -42.24
N LYS A 13 -0.77 13.07 -41.18
CA LYS A 13 -1.00 12.27 -39.97
C LYS A 13 -1.88 11.05 -40.25
N SER A 14 -3.00 11.27 -40.97
CA SER A 14 -3.91 10.17 -41.35
C SER A 14 -3.17 9.13 -42.18
N GLN A 15 -2.43 9.53 -43.20
CA GLN A 15 -1.65 8.60 -44.04
C GLN A 15 -0.61 7.82 -43.22
N ALA A 16 0.06 8.48 -42.24
CA ALA A 16 1.01 7.81 -41.38
C ALA A 16 0.34 6.79 -40.46
N PHE A 17 -0.85 7.09 -39.94
CA PHE A 17 -1.65 6.11 -39.16
C PHE A 17 -2.14 4.95 -40.02
N ASP A 18 -2.62 5.20 -41.23
CA ASP A 18 -3.05 4.15 -42.15
C ASP A 18 -1.89 3.21 -42.51
N TYR A 19 -0.71 3.77 -42.77
CA TYR A 19 0.50 2.97 -43.00
C TYR A 19 0.90 2.13 -41.77
N LEU A 20 0.84 2.68 -40.57
CA LEU A 20 1.12 1.95 -39.35
C LEU A 20 0.10 0.82 -39.12
N ASN A 21 -1.17 1.05 -39.41
CA ASN A 21 -2.21 0.04 -39.31
C ASN A 21 -2.02 -1.08 -40.35
N GLN A 22 -1.61 -0.73 -41.57
CA GLN A 22 -1.23 -1.72 -42.59
C GLN A 22 -0.04 -2.57 -42.11
N LEU A 23 1.00 -1.93 -41.57
CA LEU A 23 2.18 -2.61 -41.04
C LEU A 23 1.85 -3.55 -39.87
N ARG A 24 0.92 -3.15 -38.98
CA ARG A 24 0.43 -3.99 -37.88
C ARG A 24 -0.37 -5.21 -38.34
N SER A 25 -1.12 -5.08 -39.44
CA SER A 25 -1.91 -6.16 -40.00
C SER A 25 -1.16 -7.05 -40.98
N ASP A 26 0.03 -6.63 -41.44
CA ASP A 26 0.88 -7.42 -42.33
C ASP A 26 1.54 -8.58 -41.57
N PRO A 27 1.36 -9.83 -41.96
CA PRO A 27 2.00 -10.99 -41.35
C PRO A 27 3.54 -10.91 -41.26
N ALA A 28 4.18 -10.16 -42.17
CA ALA A 28 5.63 -9.91 -42.16
C ALA A 28 6.06 -8.57 -41.55
N GLY A 29 5.11 -7.73 -41.15
CA GLY A 29 5.35 -6.40 -40.58
C GLY A 29 6.25 -6.40 -39.37
N TRP A 30 6.11 -7.38 -38.47
CA TRP A 30 6.95 -7.56 -37.32
C TRP A 30 8.43 -7.79 -37.66
N GLN A 31 8.77 -8.44 -38.77
CA GLN A 31 10.15 -8.71 -39.22
C GLN A 31 10.87 -7.39 -39.56
N VAL A 32 10.18 -6.53 -40.33
CA VAL A 32 10.68 -5.20 -40.66
C VAL A 32 10.87 -4.36 -39.40
N CYS A 33 9.92 -4.41 -38.48
CA CYS A 33 9.98 -3.68 -37.22
C CYS A 33 11.10 -4.17 -36.31
N LEU A 34 11.31 -5.49 -36.21
CA LEU A 34 12.43 -6.06 -35.46
C LEU A 34 13.78 -5.60 -36.05
N ALA A 35 13.93 -5.67 -37.36
CA ALA A 35 15.13 -5.21 -38.05
C ALA A 35 15.38 -3.70 -37.87
N LEU A 36 14.32 -2.87 -37.87
CA LEU A 36 14.44 -1.43 -37.57
C LEU A 36 14.84 -1.18 -36.12
N PHE A 37 14.30 -1.92 -35.17
CA PHE A 37 14.62 -1.80 -33.76
C PHE A 37 16.09 -2.15 -33.47
N THR A 38 16.57 -3.25 -34.02
CA THR A 38 17.94 -3.77 -33.78
C THR A 38 19.01 -3.13 -34.68
N LYS A 39 18.63 -2.21 -35.57
CA LYS A 39 19.55 -1.58 -36.53
C LYS A 39 20.63 -0.75 -35.86
N THR A 40 21.86 -0.88 -36.32
CA THR A 40 23.02 -0.05 -35.92
C THR A 40 23.40 0.90 -37.09
N PRO A 41 23.55 2.23 -36.87
CA PRO A 41 23.30 2.94 -35.60
C PRO A 41 21.82 2.94 -35.20
N GLN A 42 21.55 3.13 -33.91
CA GLN A 42 20.20 3.12 -33.35
C GLN A 42 19.29 4.12 -34.07
N GLN A 43 18.07 3.68 -34.39
CA GLN A 43 17.05 4.57 -34.96
C GLN A 43 16.50 5.54 -33.88
N PRO A 44 15.85 6.67 -34.29
CA PRO A 44 15.19 7.56 -33.35
C PRO A 44 14.23 6.81 -32.40
N GLU A 45 14.17 7.23 -31.14
CA GLU A 45 13.41 6.57 -30.07
C GLU A 45 11.95 6.28 -30.44
N VAL A 46 11.26 7.25 -31.06
CA VAL A 46 9.86 7.06 -31.52
C VAL A 46 9.73 5.90 -32.52
N VAL A 47 10.69 5.77 -33.45
CA VAL A 47 10.69 4.68 -34.44
C VAL A 47 10.89 3.35 -33.72
N ARG A 48 11.82 3.31 -32.77
CA ARG A 48 12.15 2.11 -32.00
C ARG A 48 10.96 1.67 -31.11
N HIS A 49 10.32 2.63 -30.43
CA HIS A 49 9.15 2.38 -29.61
C HIS A 49 7.99 1.77 -30.44
N VAL A 50 7.66 2.44 -31.57
CA VAL A 50 6.60 1.94 -32.47
C VAL A 50 6.95 0.58 -33.07
N SER A 51 8.23 0.35 -33.41
CA SER A 51 8.67 -0.95 -33.92
C SER A 51 8.44 -2.07 -32.93
N LEU A 52 8.79 -1.88 -31.64
CA LEU A 52 8.50 -2.86 -30.58
C LEU A 52 6.98 -3.05 -30.36
N GLU A 53 6.21 -1.98 -30.48
CA GLU A 53 4.76 -2.08 -30.35
C GLU A 53 4.14 -2.96 -31.45
N VAL A 54 4.62 -2.84 -32.69
CA VAL A 54 4.17 -3.71 -33.78
C VAL A 54 4.57 -5.17 -33.52
N VAL A 55 5.80 -5.42 -33.06
CA VAL A 55 6.26 -6.77 -32.70
C VAL A 55 5.38 -7.36 -31.58
N ASN A 56 5.11 -6.60 -30.53
CA ASN A 56 4.27 -7.04 -29.41
C ASN A 56 2.83 -7.32 -29.86
N SER A 57 2.24 -6.44 -30.67
CA SER A 57 0.88 -6.63 -31.18
C SER A 57 0.79 -7.89 -32.06
N ALA A 58 1.80 -8.13 -32.90
CA ALA A 58 1.86 -9.34 -33.74
C ALA A 58 2.01 -10.62 -32.90
N ALA A 59 2.82 -10.58 -31.84
CA ALA A 59 2.99 -11.70 -30.92
C ALA A 59 1.70 -12.00 -30.14
N GLN A 60 1.02 -10.97 -29.63
CA GLN A 60 -0.25 -11.12 -28.92
C GLN A 60 -1.38 -11.61 -29.81
N ALA A 61 -1.43 -11.14 -31.05
CA ALA A 61 -2.43 -11.58 -32.04
C ALA A 61 -2.17 -12.98 -32.58
N GLY A 62 -1.07 -13.65 -32.21
CA GLY A 62 -0.69 -14.96 -32.72
C GLY A 62 -0.26 -14.94 -34.19
N LEU A 63 0.13 -13.79 -34.74
CA LEU A 63 0.62 -13.64 -36.12
C LEU A 63 2.05 -14.14 -36.28
N ILE A 64 2.80 -14.31 -35.18
CA ILE A 64 4.15 -14.86 -35.17
C ILE A 64 4.07 -16.33 -34.78
N ASP A 65 4.44 -17.23 -35.67
CA ASP A 65 4.49 -18.65 -35.39
C ASP A 65 5.60 -19.00 -34.35
N PRO A 66 5.51 -20.16 -33.67
CA PRO A 66 6.45 -20.53 -32.61
C PRO A 66 7.93 -20.56 -33.04
N ALA A 67 8.23 -20.93 -34.27
CA ALA A 67 9.61 -20.97 -34.79
C ALA A 67 10.11 -19.54 -35.03
N SER A 68 9.28 -18.65 -35.53
CA SER A 68 9.57 -17.25 -35.75
C SER A 68 9.71 -16.48 -34.44
N LEU A 69 9.03 -16.88 -33.33
CA LEU A 69 9.29 -16.30 -31.99
C LEU A 69 10.74 -16.54 -31.54
N GLY A 70 11.36 -17.64 -31.93
CA GLY A 70 12.78 -17.88 -31.74
C GLY A 70 13.67 -16.84 -32.42
N ILE A 71 13.31 -16.41 -33.63
CA ILE A 71 14.03 -15.34 -34.35
C ILE A 71 13.93 -14.01 -33.61
N VAL A 72 12.74 -13.68 -33.11
CA VAL A 72 12.54 -12.45 -32.30
C VAL A 72 13.37 -12.50 -31.02
N ARG A 73 13.37 -13.64 -30.32
CA ARG A 73 14.20 -13.87 -29.13
C ARG A 73 15.68 -13.64 -29.44
N ASP A 74 16.21 -14.29 -30.47
CA ASP A 74 17.64 -14.23 -30.80
C ASP A 74 18.06 -12.81 -31.21
N GLY A 75 17.22 -12.10 -31.99
CA GLY A 75 17.45 -10.70 -32.36
C GLY A 75 17.46 -9.78 -31.15
N LEU A 76 16.53 -9.96 -30.21
CA LEU A 76 16.49 -9.18 -28.98
C LEU A 76 17.65 -9.53 -28.06
N LEU A 77 18.02 -10.79 -27.88
CA LEU A 77 19.17 -11.18 -27.06
C LEU A 77 20.48 -10.61 -27.59
N ALA A 78 20.68 -10.62 -28.92
CA ALA A 78 21.84 -9.96 -29.53
C ALA A 78 21.89 -8.46 -29.23
N TYR A 79 20.73 -7.79 -29.33
CA TYR A 79 20.60 -6.38 -28.97
C TYR A 79 20.88 -6.14 -27.50
N LEU A 80 20.28 -6.93 -26.59
CA LEU A 80 20.47 -6.79 -25.14
C LEU A 80 21.93 -6.97 -24.73
N ARG A 81 22.63 -7.94 -25.30
CA ARG A 81 24.06 -8.16 -25.06
C ARG A 81 24.91 -6.97 -25.52
N GLN A 82 24.54 -6.32 -26.63
CA GLN A 82 25.25 -5.17 -27.15
C GLN A 82 25.04 -3.91 -26.31
N VAL A 83 23.86 -3.71 -25.71
CA VAL A 83 23.51 -2.49 -24.97
C VAL A 83 23.73 -2.67 -23.47
N TYR A 84 23.27 -3.77 -22.90
CA TYR A 84 23.22 -4.05 -21.46
C TYR A 84 24.19 -5.14 -20.99
N GLY A 85 24.80 -5.88 -21.91
CA GLY A 85 25.65 -7.02 -21.59
C GLY A 85 27.10 -6.64 -21.26
N PRO A 86 27.93 -7.65 -20.97
CA PRO A 86 29.36 -7.48 -20.79
C PRO A 86 29.98 -6.76 -21.99
N ASP A 87 30.87 -5.78 -21.70
CA ASP A 87 31.54 -4.98 -22.71
C ASP A 87 30.59 -4.19 -23.65
N GLY A 88 29.36 -3.94 -23.19
CA GLY A 88 28.36 -3.16 -23.94
C GLY A 88 28.87 -1.76 -24.26
N THR A 89 28.80 -1.38 -25.55
CA THR A 89 29.33 -0.10 -26.06
C THR A 89 28.26 0.84 -26.58
N ALA A 90 27.01 0.38 -26.65
CA ALA A 90 25.90 1.18 -27.17
C ALA A 90 25.32 2.13 -26.09
N THR A 91 24.72 3.23 -26.54
CA THR A 91 24.03 4.17 -25.66
C THR A 91 22.82 3.49 -25.01
N PRO A 92 22.64 3.60 -23.67
CA PRO A 92 21.46 3.05 -22.99
C PRO A 92 20.16 3.64 -23.52
N ASP A 93 19.12 2.83 -23.52
CA ASP A 93 17.79 3.26 -23.92
C ASP A 93 17.13 4.18 -22.88
N ALA A 94 16.24 5.07 -23.32
CA ALA A 94 15.35 5.78 -22.42
C ALA A 94 14.43 4.80 -21.65
N SER A 95 14.03 5.15 -20.42
CA SER A 95 13.30 4.27 -19.51
C SER A 95 12.01 3.69 -20.13
N TYR A 96 11.26 4.48 -20.91
CA TYR A 96 10.03 4.00 -21.55
C TYR A 96 10.30 2.97 -22.66
N ILE A 97 11.47 3.05 -23.34
CA ILE A 97 11.89 2.01 -24.30
C ILE A 97 12.34 0.76 -23.55
N GLN A 98 13.09 0.91 -22.45
CA GLN A 98 13.45 -0.22 -21.58
C GLN A 98 12.22 -0.98 -21.10
N ASN A 99 11.15 -0.26 -20.68
CA ASN A 99 9.88 -0.87 -20.30
C ASN A 99 9.25 -1.66 -21.45
N LYS A 100 9.30 -1.08 -22.67
CA LYS A 100 8.75 -1.74 -23.85
C LYS A 100 9.55 -3.00 -24.25
N ILE A 101 10.87 -2.96 -24.11
CA ILE A 101 11.74 -4.12 -24.33
C ILE A 101 11.43 -5.19 -23.26
N ALA A 102 11.33 -4.82 -22.00
CA ALA A 102 11.02 -5.74 -20.91
C ALA A 102 9.67 -6.43 -21.14
N GLN A 103 8.65 -5.68 -21.58
CA GLN A 103 7.36 -6.25 -21.98
C GLN A 103 7.50 -7.27 -23.11
N THR A 104 8.29 -6.96 -24.16
CA THR A 104 8.53 -7.88 -25.28
C THR A 104 9.24 -9.15 -24.80
N VAL A 105 10.26 -9.01 -23.94
CA VAL A 105 10.96 -10.16 -23.32
C VAL A 105 10.01 -11.00 -22.48
N THR A 106 9.09 -10.38 -21.75
CA THR A 106 8.08 -11.09 -20.94
C THR A 106 7.09 -11.87 -21.82
N PHE A 107 6.68 -11.35 -22.97
CA PHE A 107 5.89 -12.12 -23.94
C PHE A 107 6.64 -13.33 -24.46
N LEU A 108 7.89 -13.16 -24.85
CA LEU A 108 8.73 -14.26 -25.30
C LEU A 108 8.95 -15.29 -24.19
N PHE A 109 9.18 -14.84 -22.96
CA PHE A 109 9.23 -15.68 -21.79
C PHE A 109 7.94 -16.50 -21.65
N SER A 110 6.79 -15.86 -21.65
CA SER A 110 5.49 -16.53 -21.51
C SER A 110 5.19 -17.54 -22.64
N ALA A 111 5.77 -17.34 -23.82
CA ALA A 111 5.59 -18.22 -24.95
C ALA A 111 6.62 -19.37 -25.03
N LEU A 112 7.88 -19.11 -24.69
CA LEU A 112 9.01 -19.98 -24.98
C LEU A 112 9.70 -20.59 -23.76
N TYR A 113 9.45 -20.08 -22.53
CA TYR A 113 10.16 -20.52 -21.33
C TYR A 113 10.03 -22.02 -21.03
N ALA A 114 8.86 -22.58 -21.29
CA ALA A 114 8.64 -24.02 -21.11
C ALA A 114 9.36 -24.86 -22.16
N ASN A 115 9.42 -24.35 -23.40
CA ASN A 115 10.00 -25.08 -24.53
C ASN A 115 10.46 -24.08 -25.58
N GLY A 116 11.77 -23.95 -25.75
CA GLY A 116 12.41 -23.09 -26.75
C GLY A 116 13.22 -21.92 -26.18
N TRP A 117 13.13 -21.62 -24.86
CA TRP A 117 14.01 -20.66 -24.19
C TRP A 117 14.25 -21.04 -22.73
N GLU A 118 14.70 -22.24 -22.51
CA GLU A 118 14.96 -22.79 -21.16
C GLU A 118 16.08 -22.05 -20.43
N THR A 119 16.96 -21.35 -21.15
CA THR A 119 18.08 -20.54 -20.62
C THR A 119 17.71 -19.09 -20.34
N CYS A 120 16.43 -18.72 -20.41
CA CYS A 120 15.98 -17.33 -20.33
C CYS A 120 16.58 -16.58 -19.12
N ILE A 121 16.52 -17.20 -17.95
CA ILE A 121 17.04 -16.58 -16.72
C ILE A 121 18.56 -16.49 -16.75
N ASP A 122 19.26 -17.50 -17.24
CA ASP A 122 20.72 -17.47 -17.38
C ASP A 122 21.18 -16.40 -18.38
N ASP A 123 20.48 -16.25 -19.53
CA ASP A 123 20.75 -15.20 -20.51
C ASP A 123 20.57 -13.78 -19.93
N LEU A 124 19.54 -13.58 -19.10
CA LEU A 124 19.29 -12.31 -18.43
C LEU A 124 20.29 -12.04 -17.31
N LEU A 125 20.64 -13.07 -16.52
CA LEU A 125 21.65 -12.96 -15.47
C LEU A 125 23.04 -12.64 -16.04
N ALA A 126 23.36 -13.12 -17.25
CA ALA A 126 24.62 -12.81 -17.92
C ALA A 126 24.81 -11.31 -18.19
N LEU A 127 23.70 -10.54 -18.30
CA LEU A 127 23.76 -9.08 -18.49
C LEU A 127 24.28 -8.34 -17.24
N THR A 128 24.20 -8.95 -16.07
CA THR A 128 24.54 -8.29 -14.79
C THR A 128 26.03 -8.14 -14.54
N TYR A 129 26.88 -8.68 -15.40
CA TYR A 129 28.34 -8.60 -15.33
C TYR A 129 28.88 -7.58 -16.33
N LYS A 130 29.91 -6.80 -15.94
CA LYS A 130 30.60 -5.87 -16.86
C LYS A 130 31.47 -6.56 -17.88
N SER A 131 32.08 -7.67 -17.50
CA SER A 131 32.88 -8.45 -18.42
C SER A 131 32.69 -9.95 -18.18
N SER A 132 33.04 -10.75 -19.17
CA SER A 132 33.02 -12.24 -19.05
C SER A 132 33.96 -12.80 -17.98
N ALA A 133 34.90 -11.98 -17.48
CA ALA A 133 35.82 -12.33 -16.41
C ALA A 133 35.37 -11.84 -15.01
N SER A 134 34.28 -11.04 -14.93
CA SER A 134 33.78 -10.55 -13.65
C SER A 134 33.22 -11.69 -12.81
N SER A 135 33.58 -11.71 -11.54
CA SER A 135 33.05 -12.66 -10.54
C SER A 135 31.91 -12.08 -9.71
N THR A 136 31.68 -10.77 -9.81
CA THR A 136 30.67 -10.01 -9.09
C THR A 136 29.71 -9.35 -10.07
N ARG A 137 28.47 -9.06 -9.63
CA ARG A 137 27.46 -8.37 -10.45
C ARG A 137 27.72 -6.87 -10.45
N ASP A 138 28.64 -6.44 -11.28
CA ASP A 138 29.22 -5.10 -11.30
C ASP A 138 28.68 -4.20 -12.42
N ASN A 139 27.69 -4.66 -13.21
CA ASN A 139 27.06 -3.92 -14.30
C ASN A 139 25.71 -3.33 -13.91
N PRO A 140 25.61 -2.05 -13.47
CA PRO A 140 24.36 -1.46 -13.01
C PRO A 140 23.28 -1.41 -14.10
N LEU A 141 23.66 -1.13 -15.36
CA LEU A 141 22.71 -1.07 -16.47
C LEU A 141 22.09 -2.44 -16.74
N GLY A 142 22.92 -3.48 -16.74
CA GLY A 142 22.45 -4.86 -16.90
C GLY A 142 21.62 -5.35 -15.73
N ILE A 143 21.98 -4.98 -14.49
CA ILE A 143 21.21 -5.30 -13.29
C ILE A 143 19.84 -4.62 -13.33
N ILE A 144 19.79 -3.32 -13.60
CA ILE A 144 18.52 -2.57 -13.69
C ILE A 144 17.62 -3.19 -14.77
N PHE A 145 18.18 -3.55 -15.93
CA PHE A 145 17.39 -4.18 -16.99
C PHE A 145 16.90 -5.58 -16.59
N TYR A 146 17.77 -6.41 -16.00
CA TYR A 146 17.40 -7.73 -15.46
C TYR A 146 16.26 -7.62 -14.45
N LEU A 147 16.38 -6.75 -13.45
CA LEU A 147 15.35 -6.56 -12.42
C LEU A 147 14.04 -6.03 -13.01
N ARG A 148 14.12 -5.17 -14.04
CA ARG A 148 12.94 -4.69 -14.78
C ARG A 148 12.20 -5.84 -15.46
N VAL A 149 12.91 -6.77 -16.09
CA VAL A 149 12.30 -7.94 -16.70
C VAL A 149 11.72 -8.88 -15.64
N VAL A 150 12.43 -9.13 -14.54
CA VAL A 150 11.95 -9.95 -13.42
C VAL A 150 10.64 -9.38 -12.84
N ASN A 151 10.56 -8.06 -12.63
CA ASN A 151 9.33 -7.41 -12.19
C ASN A 151 8.21 -7.54 -13.23
N SER A 152 8.52 -7.33 -14.51
CA SER A 152 7.53 -7.49 -15.60
C SER A 152 7.02 -8.94 -15.71
N ILE A 153 7.87 -9.94 -15.47
CA ILE A 153 7.44 -11.35 -15.39
C ILE A 153 6.48 -11.55 -14.22
N HIS A 154 6.77 -10.96 -13.04
CA HIS A 154 5.85 -11.02 -11.90
C HIS A 154 4.50 -10.40 -12.25
N ASP A 155 4.45 -9.21 -12.84
CA ASP A 155 3.23 -8.53 -13.23
C ASP A 155 2.39 -9.42 -14.17
N GLU A 156 3.03 -10.11 -15.10
CA GLU A 156 2.37 -11.00 -16.05
C GLU A 156 1.78 -12.26 -15.41
N ILE A 157 2.54 -12.95 -14.54
CA ILE A 157 2.13 -14.27 -14.03
C ILE A 157 1.82 -14.30 -12.54
N GLY A 158 2.32 -13.36 -11.73
CA GLY A 158 2.30 -13.35 -10.27
C GLY A 158 1.27 -12.40 -9.67
N ASP A 159 1.05 -11.25 -10.27
CA ASP A 159 0.17 -10.23 -9.73
C ASP A 159 -1.28 -10.73 -9.64
N VAL A 160 -1.81 -10.70 -8.41
CA VAL A 160 -3.18 -11.15 -8.09
C VAL A 160 -4.25 -10.13 -8.46
N LEU A 161 -3.87 -8.87 -8.68
CA LEU A 161 -4.78 -7.79 -9.07
C LEU A 161 -5.12 -7.85 -10.56
N VAL A 162 -4.30 -8.51 -11.36
CA VAL A 162 -4.54 -8.69 -12.79
C VAL A 162 -5.61 -9.75 -13.00
N SER A 163 -6.74 -9.35 -13.58
CA SER A 163 -7.81 -10.26 -13.94
C SER A 163 -7.39 -11.13 -15.13
N ARG A 164 -7.36 -12.44 -14.95
CA ARG A 164 -7.00 -13.44 -15.97
C ARG A 164 -8.16 -14.37 -16.25
N SER A 165 -8.34 -14.75 -17.51
CA SER A 165 -9.21 -15.86 -17.88
C SER A 165 -8.70 -17.17 -17.26
N ARG A 166 -9.55 -18.20 -17.20
CA ARG A 166 -9.16 -19.51 -16.65
C ARG A 166 -7.93 -20.09 -17.34
N GLY A 167 -7.86 -20.01 -18.67
CA GLY A 167 -6.72 -20.55 -19.43
C GLY A 167 -5.42 -19.78 -19.18
N GLU A 168 -5.49 -18.44 -19.07
CA GLU A 168 -4.35 -17.61 -18.73
C GLU A 168 -3.86 -17.88 -17.30
N GLN A 169 -4.79 -18.11 -16.36
CA GLN A 169 -4.44 -18.46 -14.99
C GLN A 169 -3.77 -19.84 -14.89
N GLU A 170 -4.25 -20.84 -15.63
CA GLU A 170 -3.65 -22.17 -15.71
C GLU A 170 -2.24 -22.10 -16.31
N LYS A 171 -2.03 -21.29 -17.37
CA LYS A 171 -0.73 -21.03 -17.97
C LYS A 171 0.22 -20.32 -16.98
N ALA A 172 -0.24 -19.28 -16.32
CA ALA A 172 0.54 -18.54 -15.32
C ALA A 172 0.99 -19.45 -14.17
N ASN A 173 0.10 -20.32 -13.67
CA ASN A 173 0.45 -21.31 -12.64
C ASN A 173 1.51 -22.30 -13.12
N SER A 174 1.37 -22.82 -14.36
CA SER A 174 2.36 -23.73 -14.94
C SER A 174 3.74 -23.08 -15.08
N LEU A 175 3.79 -21.79 -15.46
CA LEU A 175 5.05 -21.03 -15.53
C LEU A 175 5.65 -20.81 -14.15
N LYS A 176 4.85 -20.48 -13.13
CA LYS A 176 5.32 -20.36 -11.73
C LYS A 176 5.94 -21.68 -11.24
N ASP A 177 5.30 -22.80 -11.52
CA ASP A 177 5.80 -24.13 -11.11
C ASP A 177 7.12 -24.46 -11.82
N LEU A 178 7.25 -24.14 -13.11
CA LEU A 178 8.51 -24.29 -13.83
C LEU A 178 9.63 -23.41 -13.28
N ILE A 179 9.34 -22.14 -12.95
CA ILE A 179 10.32 -21.24 -12.33
C ILE A 179 10.78 -21.81 -10.99
N ARG A 180 9.85 -22.25 -10.14
CA ARG A 180 10.16 -22.84 -8.83
C ARG A 180 11.09 -24.03 -8.95
N LEU A 181 10.84 -24.87 -9.93
CA LEU A 181 11.62 -26.09 -10.15
C LEU A 181 13.01 -25.81 -10.73
N ARG A 182 13.13 -24.84 -11.64
CA ARG A 182 14.32 -24.70 -12.49
C ARG A 182 15.23 -23.55 -12.08
N ASP A 183 14.67 -22.37 -11.87
CA ASP A 183 15.46 -21.15 -11.82
C ASP A 183 15.28 -20.32 -10.53
N MET A 184 14.31 -20.67 -9.66
CA MET A 184 14.00 -19.84 -8.49
C MET A 184 15.20 -19.63 -7.56
N GLN A 185 16.01 -20.66 -7.35
CA GLN A 185 17.20 -20.55 -6.52
C GLN A 185 18.22 -19.59 -7.13
N LYS A 186 18.39 -19.61 -8.47
CA LYS A 186 19.31 -18.68 -9.17
C LYS A 186 18.83 -17.24 -9.02
N ILE A 187 17.53 -17.02 -9.16
CA ILE A 187 16.91 -15.70 -9.00
C ILE A 187 17.10 -15.20 -7.56
N ALA A 188 16.81 -16.02 -6.55
CA ALA A 188 16.96 -15.65 -5.15
C ALA A 188 18.45 -15.37 -4.79
N ASN A 189 19.38 -16.18 -5.28
CA ASN A 189 20.80 -15.93 -5.10
C ASN A 189 21.23 -14.61 -5.74
N SER A 190 20.70 -14.28 -6.93
CA SER A 190 21.02 -13.01 -7.59
C SER A 190 20.57 -11.80 -6.76
N TRP A 191 19.40 -11.87 -6.10
CA TRP A 191 18.96 -10.80 -5.21
C TRP A 191 19.90 -10.60 -4.01
N GLN A 192 20.34 -11.69 -3.37
CA GLN A 192 21.31 -11.62 -2.26
C GLN A 192 22.65 -11.03 -2.72
N GLU A 193 23.15 -11.46 -3.88
CA GLU A 193 24.38 -10.94 -4.47
C GLU A 193 24.25 -9.45 -4.78
N ILE A 194 23.18 -9.04 -5.46
CA ILE A 194 22.93 -7.62 -5.80
C ILE A 194 22.83 -6.76 -4.53
N LEU A 195 22.00 -7.16 -3.55
CA LEU A 195 21.85 -6.39 -2.31
C LEU A 195 23.14 -6.31 -1.51
N SER A 196 23.96 -7.37 -1.52
CA SER A 196 25.25 -7.39 -0.82
C SER A 196 26.31 -6.52 -1.50
N GLU A 197 26.41 -6.61 -2.83
CA GLU A 197 27.44 -5.91 -3.60
C GLU A 197 27.13 -4.42 -3.76
N TRP A 198 25.84 -4.06 -3.85
CA TRP A 198 25.38 -2.68 -4.08
C TRP A 198 24.88 -1.97 -2.81
N ARG A 199 25.02 -2.55 -1.64
CA ARG A 199 24.48 -2.03 -0.36
C ARG A 199 24.76 -0.54 -0.12
N ASP A 200 25.90 -0.02 -0.58
CA ASP A 200 26.33 1.38 -0.48
C ASP A 200 26.46 2.01 -1.88
N GLY A 201 25.91 1.37 -2.90
CA GLY A 201 26.01 1.76 -4.31
C GLY A 201 24.83 2.62 -4.80
N GLU A 202 24.39 2.34 -6.01
CA GLU A 202 23.31 3.09 -6.67
C GLU A 202 21.94 2.74 -6.06
N ASP A 203 21.25 3.73 -5.48
CA ASP A 203 19.97 3.56 -4.79
C ASP A 203 18.91 2.89 -5.68
N LEU A 204 18.87 3.21 -6.98
CA LEU A 204 17.92 2.62 -7.93
C LEU A 204 18.09 1.08 -8.05
N VAL A 205 19.33 0.59 -8.02
CA VAL A 205 19.61 -0.86 -8.09
C VAL A 205 19.02 -1.57 -6.88
N ILE A 206 19.25 -1.00 -5.69
CA ILE A 206 18.76 -1.58 -4.42
C ILE A 206 17.23 -1.52 -4.38
N GLU A 207 16.64 -0.36 -4.70
CA GLU A 207 15.19 -0.16 -4.73
C GLU A 207 14.50 -1.19 -5.64
N MET A 208 14.99 -1.35 -6.87
CA MET A 208 14.41 -2.29 -7.83
C MET A 208 14.58 -3.75 -7.39
N CYS A 209 15.68 -4.09 -6.72
CA CYS A 209 15.91 -5.42 -6.18
C CYS A 209 14.93 -5.71 -5.02
N LEU A 210 14.76 -4.78 -4.09
CA LEU A 210 13.81 -4.91 -2.98
C LEU A 210 12.37 -5.06 -3.50
N LYS A 211 11.97 -4.27 -4.50
CA LYS A 211 10.67 -4.41 -5.15
C LYS A 211 10.47 -5.79 -5.79
N ALA A 212 11.51 -6.33 -6.44
CA ALA A 212 11.45 -7.68 -6.98
C ALA A 212 11.27 -8.73 -5.86
N VAL A 213 12.04 -8.64 -4.78
CA VAL A 213 11.92 -9.54 -3.62
C VAL A 213 10.51 -9.48 -3.04
N GLY A 214 9.99 -8.28 -2.75
CA GLY A 214 8.65 -8.08 -2.19
C GLY A 214 7.55 -8.67 -3.08
N SER A 215 7.57 -8.36 -4.37
CA SER A 215 6.56 -8.84 -5.32
C SER A 215 6.54 -10.38 -5.41
N TRP A 216 7.70 -11.01 -5.46
CA TRP A 216 7.83 -12.45 -5.67
C TRP A 216 7.55 -13.27 -4.41
N VAL A 217 7.77 -12.73 -3.20
CA VAL A 217 7.63 -13.46 -1.93
C VAL A 217 6.25 -14.09 -1.78
N SER A 218 5.22 -13.49 -2.33
CA SER A 218 3.82 -13.94 -2.24
C SER A 218 3.63 -15.40 -2.69
N TRP A 219 4.40 -15.88 -3.68
CA TRP A 219 4.19 -17.19 -4.30
C TRP A 219 5.43 -18.11 -4.36
N ILE A 220 6.61 -17.66 -3.93
CA ILE A 220 7.84 -18.48 -3.83
C ILE A 220 7.99 -19.13 -2.46
N ASP A 221 8.97 -20.00 -2.27
CA ASP A 221 9.28 -20.54 -0.94
C ASP A 221 9.83 -19.41 -0.05
N ILE A 222 9.21 -19.26 1.12
CA ILE A 222 9.53 -18.17 2.06
C ILE A 222 10.99 -18.26 2.56
N SER A 223 11.57 -19.45 2.67
CA SER A 223 12.95 -19.67 3.12
C SER A 223 13.99 -19.03 2.21
N LEU A 224 13.64 -18.76 0.95
CA LEU A 224 14.51 -18.06 0.00
C LEU A 224 14.69 -16.58 0.36
N VAL A 225 13.74 -16.00 1.08
CA VAL A 225 13.75 -14.59 1.51
C VAL A 225 13.96 -14.49 3.02
N VAL A 226 13.30 -15.34 3.81
CA VAL A 226 13.42 -15.36 5.27
C VAL A 226 14.55 -16.32 5.66
N ASN A 227 15.78 -15.88 5.48
CA ASN A 227 16.99 -16.53 5.95
C ASN A 227 17.95 -15.47 6.50
N GLN A 228 18.93 -15.89 7.31
CA GLN A 228 19.82 -14.97 8.02
C GLN A 228 20.47 -13.93 7.11
N THR A 229 21.04 -14.38 5.98
CA THR A 229 21.77 -13.50 5.05
C THR A 229 20.84 -12.42 4.46
N MET A 230 19.67 -12.82 3.99
CA MET A 230 18.70 -11.87 3.39
C MET A 230 18.15 -10.93 4.45
N LEU A 231 17.82 -11.43 5.66
CA LEU A 231 17.32 -10.59 6.75
C LEU A 231 18.35 -9.56 7.19
N ASP A 232 19.62 -9.93 7.31
CA ASP A 232 20.69 -8.98 7.64
C ASP A 232 20.81 -7.86 6.60
N LEU A 233 20.65 -8.20 5.31
CA LEU A 233 20.63 -7.21 4.21
C LEU A 233 19.39 -6.31 4.30
N LEU A 234 18.21 -6.86 4.58
CA LEU A 234 16.96 -6.10 4.74
C LEU A 234 17.05 -5.16 5.94
N PHE A 235 17.51 -5.64 7.10
CA PHE A 235 17.70 -4.80 8.30
C PHE A 235 18.71 -3.67 8.07
N GLN A 236 19.75 -3.91 7.29
CA GLN A 236 20.70 -2.87 6.93
C GLN A 236 20.03 -1.74 6.13
N GLN A 237 19.10 -2.06 5.22
CA GLN A 237 18.38 -1.04 4.47
C GLN A 237 17.37 -0.28 5.35
N LEU A 238 16.73 -0.94 6.32
CA LEU A 238 15.89 -0.27 7.32
C LEU A 238 16.69 0.71 8.19
N GLY A 239 17.93 0.38 8.54
CA GLY A 239 18.83 1.25 9.31
C GLY A 239 19.08 2.63 8.68
N ARG A 240 18.78 2.81 7.40
CA ARG A 240 18.81 4.14 6.75
C ARG A 240 17.83 5.13 7.40
N ALA A 241 16.74 4.65 8.01
CA ALA A 241 15.76 5.49 8.70
C ALA A 241 16.35 6.29 9.90
N GLU A 242 17.51 5.89 10.42
CA GLU A 242 18.17 6.60 11.53
C GLU A 242 18.89 7.89 11.11
N LYS A 243 19.07 8.11 9.81
CA LYS A 243 19.69 9.34 9.29
C LYS A 243 18.69 10.51 9.38
N GLN A 244 19.17 11.67 9.79
CA GLN A 244 18.34 12.89 9.90
C GLN A 244 17.89 13.44 8.54
N GLU A 245 18.74 13.33 7.52
CA GLU A 245 18.42 13.75 6.16
C GLU A 245 18.79 12.65 5.19
N LEU A 246 17.80 12.15 4.48
CA LEU A 246 17.95 11.17 3.40
C LEU A 246 17.77 11.85 2.06
N ARG A 247 18.57 11.43 1.08
CA ARG A 247 18.29 11.76 -0.33
C ARG A 247 17.04 11.00 -0.76
N GLU A 248 16.33 11.50 -1.75
CA GLU A 248 15.11 10.89 -2.30
C GLU A 248 15.29 9.40 -2.67
N GLY A 249 16.45 9.03 -3.25
CA GLY A 249 16.77 7.63 -3.56
C GLY A 249 16.89 6.75 -2.30
N GLU A 250 17.53 7.27 -1.24
CA GLU A 250 17.66 6.55 0.04
C GLU A 250 16.31 6.38 0.75
N GLN A 251 15.39 7.36 0.61
CA GLN A 251 14.02 7.25 1.13
C GLN A 251 13.28 6.10 0.42
N ARG A 252 13.31 6.06 -0.91
CA ARG A 252 12.68 4.98 -1.69
C ARG A 252 13.24 3.59 -1.36
N VAL A 253 14.55 3.48 -1.10
CA VAL A 253 15.18 2.21 -0.67
C VAL A 253 14.67 1.78 0.69
N ARG A 254 14.61 2.71 1.67
CA ARG A 254 14.07 2.45 3.01
C ARG A 254 12.63 1.96 2.94
N ASP A 255 11.78 2.68 2.21
CA ASP A 255 10.36 2.37 2.07
C ASP A 255 10.15 1.01 1.38
N ALA A 256 10.91 0.73 0.31
CA ALA A 256 10.90 -0.56 -0.34
C ALA A 256 11.35 -1.71 0.60
N ALA A 257 12.25 -1.45 1.55
CA ALA A 257 12.62 -2.45 2.55
C ALA A 257 11.48 -2.72 3.55
N VAL A 258 10.74 -1.69 3.98
CA VAL A 258 9.53 -1.87 4.82
C VAL A 258 8.46 -2.64 4.06
N ASP A 259 8.25 -2.34 2.78
CA ASP A 259 7.31 -3.06 1.93
C ASP A 259 7.65 -4.56 1.82
N VAL A 260 8.94 -4.92 1.76
CA VAL A 260 9.34 -6.35 1.76
C VAL A 260 8.86 -7.05 3.04
N PHE A 261 8.97 -6.43 4.21
CA PHE A 261 8.44 -7.02 5.45
C PHE A 261 6.92 -7.12 5.41
N THR A 262 6.24 -6.12 4.87
CA THR A 262 4.79 -6.12 4.67
C THR A 262 4.35 -7.29 3.79
N GLU A 263 5.04 -7.54 2.69
CA GLU A 263 4.76 -8.66 1.78
C GLU A 263 5.11 -10.03 2.39
N ILE A 264 6.19 -10.12 3.19
CA ILE A 264 6.51 -11.34 3.96
C ILE A 264 5.37 -11.70 4.90
N ILE A 265 4.86 -10.71 5.65
CA ILE A 265 3.74 -10.91 6.55
C ILE A 265 2.45 -11.13 5.76
N GLY A 266 2.22 -10.43 4.67
CA GLY A 266 1.06 -10.63 3.79
C GLY A 266 0.97 -12.02 3.15
N LYS A 267 2.08 -12.75 3.08
CA LYS A 267 2.11 -14.09 2.51
C LYS A 267 1.14 -15.03 3.22
N LYS A 268 0.34 -15.75 2.44
CA LYS A 268 -0.64 -16.71 2.97
C LYS A 268 0.06 -17.88 3.68
N MET A 269 -0.19 -18.01 4.98
CA MET A 269 0.37 -19.04 5.86
C MET A 269 -0.71 -19.59 6.78
N LYS A 270 -0.42 -20.70 7.49
CA LYS A 270 -1.25 -21.15 8.60
C LYS A 270 -1.17 -20.15 9.75
N PRO A 271 -2.26 -19.99 10.54
CA PRO A 271 -2.30 -19.00 11.62
C PRO A 271 -1.14 -19.14 12.63
N ALA A 272 -0.83 -20.36 13.06
CA ALA A 272 0.28 -20.62 13.98
C ALA A 272 1.64 -20.20 13.39
N ASP A 273 1.91 -20.57 12.11
CA ASP A 273 3.15 -20.21 11.43
C ASP A 273 3.28 -18.70 11.26
N LYS A 274 2.14 -18.00 11.09
CA LYS A 274 2.09 -16.54 10.99
C LYS A 274 2.52 -15.87 12.30
N ILE A 275 2.01 -16.33 13.45
CA ILE A 275 2.41 -15.81 14.76
C ILE A 275 3.90 -16.05 15.02
N GLU A 276 4.39 -17.27 14.73
CA GLU A 276 5.84 -17.54 14.86
C GLU A 276 6.68 -16.64 13.94
N MET A 277 6.20 -16.35 12.73
CA MET A 277 6.89 -15.43 11.81
C MET A 277 6.95 -14.00 12.36
N ILE A 278 5.84 -13.47 12.89
CA ILE A 278 5.79 -12.14 13.51
C ILE A 278 6.78 -12.04 14.67
N VAL A 279 6.84 -13.07 15.52
CA VAL A 279 7.77 -13.15 16.66
C VAL A 279 9.21 -13.29 16.16
N PHE A 280 9.46 -14.18 15.20
CA PHE A 280 10.79 -14.44 14.65
C PHE A 280 11.41 -13.18 14.02
N LEU A 281 10.63 -12.42 13.27
CA LEU A 281 11.07 -11.16 12.66
C LEU A 281 11.18 -10.01 13.67
N ASN A 282 10.70 -10.20 14.90
CA ASN A 282 10.67 -9.16 15.93
C ASN A 282 10.04 -7.85 15.42
N LEU A 283 8.87 -7.96 14.77
CA LEU A 283 8.23 -6.85 14.06
C LEU A 283 7.89 -5.66 14.96
N ASP A 284 7.61 -5.89 16.24
CA ASP A 284 7.38 -4.82 17.20
C ASP A 284 8.62 -3.90 17.32
N SER A 285 9.81 -4.49 17.45
CA SER A 285 11.05 -3.72 17.50
C SER A 285 11.30 -2.95 16.21
N ILE A 286 11.01 -3.54 15.04
CA ILE A 286 11.11 -2.87 13.74
C ILE A 286 10.19 -1.65 13.70
N VAL A 287 8.92 -1.84 14.01
CA VAL A 287 7.92 -0.75 14.00
C VAL A 287 8.28 0.32 15.03
N THR A 288 8.75 -0.07 16.22
CA THR A 288 9.22 0.85 17.25
C THR A 288 10.39 1.70 16.77
N GLN A 289 11.40 1.07 16.14
CA GLN A 289 12.57 1.77 15.61
C GLN A 289 12.17 2.77 14.52
N LEU A 290 11.36 2.34 13.55
CA LEU A 290 10.87 3.19 12.47
C LEU A 290 10.03 4.36 13.00
N SER A 291 9.11 4.09 13.91
CA SER A 291 8.24 5.12 14.52
C SER A 291 9.00 6.15 15.33
N ASN A 292 10.16 5.78 15.88
CA ASN A 292 11.05 6.66 16.65
C ASN A 292 12.17 7.28 15.79
N SER A 293 12.23 6.99 14.51
CA SER A 293 13.23 7.56 13.61
C SER A 293 12.98 9.07 13.40
N PRO A 294 14.03 9.86 13.08
CA PRO A 294 13.92 11.30 12.92
C PRO A 294 12.80 11.78 12.00
N PRO A 295 12.58 11.19 10.80
CA PRO A 295 11.51 11.65 9.92
C PRO A 295 10.10 11.47 10.48
N LEU A 296 9.90 10.56 11.44
CA LEU A 296 8.58 10.32 12.05
C LEU A 296 8.45 10.88 13.46
N ARG A 297 9.52 10.87 14.25
CA ARG A 297 9.47 11.32 15.64
C ARG A 297 9.78 12.81 15.79
N GLU A 298 10.96 13.24 15.29
CA GLU A 298 11.46 14.60 15.50
C GLU A 298 10.71 15.62 14.65
N ASN A 299 10.25 15.20 13.47
CA ASN A 299 9.53 16.05 12.54
C ASN A 299 8.00 15.94 12.65
N ARG A 300 7.47 15.12 13.59
CA ARG A 300 6.04 15.03 13.82
C ARG A 300 5.48 16.43 14.13
N PHE A 301 4.42 16.82 13.49
CA PHE A 301 3.83 18.16 13.55
C PHE A 301 4.61 19.26 12.81
N THR A 302 5.50 18.90 11.89
CA THR A 302 6.23 19.85 11.05
C THR A 302 6.09 19.47 9.59
N PHE A 303 6.33 20.42 8.69
CA PHE A 303 6.40 20.17 7.23
C PHE A 303 7.52 19.20 6.79
N LYS A 304 8.39 18.80 7.71
CA LYS A 304 9.44 17.79 7.47
C LYS A 304 9.01 16.37 7.83
N TYR A 305 7.78 16.20 8.29
CA TYR A 305 7.23 14.88 8.57
C TYR A 305 7.12 14.07 7.27
N ASP A 306 7.62 12.83 7.31
CA ASP A 306 7.63 11.93 6.15
C ASP A 306 6.34 11.10 6.14
N THR A 307 5.31 11.61 5.46
CA THR A 307 4.00 10.97 5.35
C THR A 307 4.05 9.65 4.59
N ASP A 308 4.89 9.53 3.56
CA ASP A 308 5.03 8.31 2.77
C ASP A 308 5.60 7.17 3.63
N LEU A 309 6.63 7.47 4.45
CA LEU A 309 7.15 6.51 5.42
C LEU A 309 6.09 6.15 6.47
N ALA A 310 5.36 7.15 7.00
CA ALA A 310 4.32 6.92 8.00
C ALA A 310 3.24 5.97 7.46
N GLU A 311 2.78 6.20 6.24
CA GLU A 311 1.80 5.34 5.58
C GLU A 311 2.36 3.93 5.33
N THR A 312 3.62 3.81 4.90
CA THR A 312 4.27 2.52 4.65
C THR A 312 4.40 1.70 5.94
N VAL A 313 4.79 2.34 7.06
CA VAL A 313 4.84 1.65 8.37
C VAL A 313 3.44 1.34 8.90
N ALA A 314 2.47 2.23 8.68
CA ALA A 314 1.07 1.98 9.03
C ALA A 314 0.50 0.76 8.28
N LYS A 315 0.86 0.56 7.00
CA LYS A 315 0.50 -0.66 6.23
C LYS A 315 1.06 -1.92 6.88
N LEU A 316 2.33 -1.90 7.31
CA LEU A 316 2.94 -3.03 8.02
C LEU A 316 2.20 -3.33 9.33
N VAL A 317 1.88 -2.30 10.12
CA VAL A 317 1.09 -2.44 11.36
C VAL A 317 -0.28 -3.03 11.05
N ASN A 318 -0.98 -2.48 10.07
CA ASN A 318 -2.33 -2.90 9.69
C ASN A 318 -2.38 -4.40 9.34
N ILE A 319 -1.51 -4.86 8.43
CA ILE A 319 -1.53 -6.27 7.98
C ILE A 319 -1.12 -7.22 9.11
N THR A 320 -0.15 -6.82 9.94
CA THR A 320 0.28 -7.60 11.10
C THR A 320 -0.85 -7.78 12.11
N VAL A 321 -1.56 -6.71 12.45
CA VAL A 321 -2.66 -6.76 13.41
C VAL A 321 -3.86 -7.52 12.87
N MET A 322 -4.20 -7.37 11.58
CA MET A 322 -5.27 -8.17 10.96
C MET A 322 -4.99 -9.68 11.06
N ASP A 323 -3.74 -10.09 10.85
CA ASP A 323 -3.37 -11.50 11.00
C ASP A 323 -3.39 -11.96 12.48
N ILE A 324 -2.97 -11.12 13.43
CA ILE A 324 -3.09 -11.39 14.87
C ILE A 324 -4.56 -11.60 15.26
N VAL A 325 -5.45 -10.70 14.83
CA VAL A 325 -6.89 -10.78 15.12
C VAL A 325 -7.51 -12.04 14.51
N ARG A 326 -7.12 -12.40 13.28
CA ARG A 326 -7.56 -13.64 12.64
C ARG A 326 -7.21 -14.88 13.47
N VAL A 327 -6.00 -14.91 14.05
CA VAL A 327 -5.58 -16.00 14.95
C VAL A 327 -6.41 -16.02 16.23
N LEU A 328 -6.70 -14.85 16.81
CA LEU A 328 -7.56 -14.75 17.99
C LEU A 328 -8.99 -15.26 17.75
N GLU A 329 -9.48 -15.17 16.51
CA GLU A 329 -10.80 -15.67 16.12
C GLU A 329 -10.83 -17.18 15.83
N THR A 330 -9.74 -17.74 15.27
CA THR A 330 -9.73 -19.09 14.70
C THR A 330 -9.02 -20.14 15.56
N ASP A 331 -8.06 -19.72 16.39
CA ASP A 331 -7.20 -20.62 17.15
C ASP A 331 -7.50 -20.65 18.66
N ALA A 332 -6.90 -21.61 19.35
CA ALA A 332 -7.05 -21.80 20.80
C ALA A 332 -5.69 -22.16 21.45
N GLY A 333 -5.64 -22.10 22.78
CA GLY A 333 -4.48 -22.51 23.56
C GLY A 333 -3.27 -21.59 23.37
N PRO A 334 -2.03 -22.14 23.34
CA PRO A 334 -0.80 -21.34 23.37
C PRO A 334 -0.62 -20.37 22.20
N VAL A 335 -1.13 -20.71 21.02
CA VAL A 335 -1.05 -19.84 19.83
C VAL A 335 -1.91 -18.60 20.03
N ARG A 336 -3.12 -18.77 20.55
CA ARG A 336 -4.02 -17.66 20.88
C ARG A 336 -3.45 -16.77 21.98
N GLU A 337 -2.82 -17.34 23.01
CA GLU A 337 -2.16 -16.56 24.07
C GLU A 337 -1.01 -15.71 23.52
N LYS A 338 -0.19 -16.26 22.62
CA LYS A 338 0.85 -15.48 21.92
C LYS A 338 0.24 -14.36 21.10
N ALA A 339 -0.83 -14.62 20.35
CA ALA A 339 -1.53 -13.61 19.55
C ALA A 339 -2.11 -12.50 20.44
N ASP A 340 -2.68 -12.84 21.58
CA ASP A 340 -3.21 -11.87 22.54
C ASP A 340 -2.12 -10.97 23.13
N ASN A 341 -0.97 -11.56 23.49
CA ASN A 341 0.19 -10.77 23.92
C ASN A 341 0.70 -9.84 22.83
N LEU A 342 0.79 -10.32 21.57
CA LEU A 342 1.18 -9.50 20.43
C LEU A 342 0.20 -8.35 20.20
N LEU A 343 -1.10 -8.57 20.35
CA LEU A 343 -2.09 -7.51 20.21
C LEU A 343 -1.85 -6.38 21.24
N GLN A 344 -1.47 -6.71 22.48
CA GLN A 344 -1.12 -5.72 23.50
C GLN A 344 0.12 -4.92 23.11
N VAL A 345 1.12 -5.60 22.58
CA VAL A 345 2.38 -4.98 22.13
C VAL A 345 2.15 -4.04 20.95
N PHE A 346 1.26 -4.42 20.02
CA PHE A 346 0.94 -3.60 18.84
C PHE A 346 -0.06 -2.47 19.10
N LEU A 347 -0.81 -2.49 20.20
CA LEU A 347 -1.80 -1.46 20.51
C LEU A 347 -1.25 -0.02 20.48
N PRO A 348 -0.08 0.29 21.09
CA PRO A 348 0.49 1.62 21.00
C PRO A 348 0.80 2.08 19.56
N HIS A 349 1.22 1.15 18.69
CA HIS A 349 1.48 1.44 17.29
C HIS A 349 0.19 1.73 16.52
N ILE A 350 -0.86 0.92 16.77
CA ILE A 350 -2.19 1.16 16.19
C ILE A 350 -2.68 2.55 16.56
N LEU A 351 -2.67 2.88 17.86
CA LEU A 351 -3.13 4.18 18.37
C LEU A 351 -2.30 5.33 17.81
N ARG A 352 -0.99 5.15 17.65
CA ARG A 352 -0.11 6.15 17.06
C ARG A 352 -0.52 6.52 15.64
N TYR A 353 -0.65 5.52 14.74
CA TYR A 353 -0.97 5.76 13.34
C TYR A 353 -2.45 6.09 13.12
N PHE A 354 -3.33 5.59 13.98
CA PHE A 354 -4.73 5.98 13.97
C PHE A 354 -4.94 7.45 14.38
N SER A 355 -4.13 7.96 15.31
CA SER A 355 -4.15 9.35 15.76
C SER A 355 -3.17 10.23 14.99
N ASP A 356 -2.74 9.80 13.80
CA ASP A 356 -1.88 10.63 12.95
C ASP A 356 -2.66 11.84 12.43
N GLU A 357 -1.95 12.95 12.21
CA GLU A 357 -2.53 14.19 11.71
C GLU A 357 -3.05 14.01 10.27
N TYR A 358 -2.30 13.26 9.47
CA TYR A 358 -2.64 12.97 8.08
C TYR A 358 -3.70 11.87 7.97
N ASP A 359 -4.79 12.18 7.29
CA ASP A 359 -5.95 11.29 7.15
C ASP A 359 -5.65 10.02 6.35
N GLU A 360 -4.71 10.08 5.42
CA GLU A 360 -4.23 8.93 4.65
C GLU A 360 -3.57 7.90 5.58
N VAL A 361 -2.72 8.35 6.50
CA VAL A 361 -2.05 7.48 7.48
C VAL A 361 -3.07 6.85 8.42
N CYS A 362 -3.98 7.66 8.97
CA CYS A 362 -5.09 7.16 9.80
C CYS A 362 -5.93 6.12 9.04
N SER A 363 -6.32 6.44 7.81
CA SER A 363 -7.16 5.57 6.98
C SER A 363 -6.52 4.20 6.71
N THR A 364 -5.20 4.13 6.68
CA THR A 364 -4.44 2.90 6.45
C THR A 364 -4.62 1.87 7.57
N VAL A 365 -4.81 2.30 8.83
CA VAL A 365 -4.99 1.38 9.97
C VAL A 365 -6.46 1.15 10.35
N ILE A 366 -7.42 1.84 9.74
CA ILE A 366 -8.85 1.61 9.98
C ILE A 366 -9.27 0.14 9.79
N PRO A 367 -8.79 -0.61 8.76
CA PRO A 367 -9.19 -1.99 8.59
C PRO A 367 -8.85 -2.88 9.79
N CYS A 368 -7.64 -2.80 10.34
CA CYS A 368 -7.27 -3.60 11.50
C CYS A 368 -8.03 -3.19 12.76
N VAL A 369 -8.31 -1.89 12.94
CA VAL A 369 -9.15 -1.41 14.05
C VAL A 369 -10.57 -1.96 13.92
N ASN A 370 -11.16 -1.97 12.72
CA ASN A 370 -12.48 -2.56 12.47
C ASN A 370 -12.51 -4.06 12.81
N ASP A 371 -11.48 -4.81 12.41
CA ASP A 371 -11.38 -6.25 12.70
C ASP A 371 -11.25 -6.49 14.22
N MET A 372 -10.40 -5.71 14.92
CA MET A 372 -10.27 -5.75 16.37
C MET A 372 -11.61 -5.49 17.08
N LEU A 373 -12.30 -4.41 16.72
CA LEU A 373 -13.58 -4.06 17.31
C LEU A 373 -14.64 -5.14 17.05
N THR A 374 -14.64 -5.70 15.83
CA THR A 374 -15.53 -6.80 15.46
C THR A 374 -15.24 -8.06 16.28
N TYR A 375 -13.97 -8.37 16.53
CA TYR A 375 -13.55 -9.45 17.41
C TYR A 375 -14.06 -9.21 18.84
N PHE A 376 -13.82 -8.04 19.43
CA PHE A 376 -14.29 -7.69 20.77
C PHE A 376 -15.82 -7.77 20.90
N ARG A 377 -16.57 -7.32 19.89
CA ARG A 377 -18.04 -7.43 19.86
C ARG A 377 -18.55 -8.88 19.91
N LYS A 378 -17.76 -9.85 19.46
CA LYS A 378 -18.11 -11.28 19.48
C LYS A 378 -17.87 -11.93 20.86
N LEU A 379 -16.92 -11.42 21.67
CA LEU A 379 -16.52 -12.02 22.94
C LEU A 379 -17.66 -12.17 23.96
N PRO A 380 -18.52 -11.18 24.24
CA PRO A 380 -19.60 -11.30 25.22
C PRO A 380 -20.60 -12.42 24.92
N LYS A 381 -20.70 -12.82 23.66
CA LYS A 381 -21.63 -13.87 23.22
C LYS A 381 -21.19 -15.30 23.57
N THR A 382 -19.94 -15.45 24.01
CA THR A 382 -19.34 -16.75 24.35
C THR A 382 -19.40 -17.11 25.83
N ASN A 383 -20.20 -16.40 26.66
CA ASN A 383 -20.32 -16.57 28.13
C ASN A 383 -19.02 -16.35 28.92
N GLN A 384 -18.01 -15.69 28.33
CA GLN A 384 -16.83 -15.22 29.06
C GLN A 384 -17.08 -13.79 29.54
N PRO A 385 -16.73 -13.43 30.80
CA PRO A 385 -16.82 -12.05 31.25
C PRO A 385 -15.89 -11.19 30.41
N PHE A 386 -16.37 -10.00 30.04
CA PHE A 386 -15.57 -9.03 29.33
C PHE A 386 -14.44 -8.54 30.25
N GLU A 387 -13.19 -8.91 29.94
CA GLU A 387 -12.05 -8.59 30.80
C GLU A 387 -11.83 -7.07 30.88
N GLU A 388 -11.46 -6.56 32.06
CA GLU A 388 -11.16 -5.13 32.28
C GLU A 388 -10.10 -4.62 31.31
N ARG A 389 -9.15 -5.48 30.92
CA ARG A 389 -8.15 -5.20 29.90
C ARG A 389 -8.77 -4.86 28.54
N ASN A 390 -9.76 -5.65 28.10
CA ASN A 390 -10.45 -5.44 26.82
C ASN A 390 -11.28 -4.14 26.85
N LYS A 391 -11.87 -3.81 28.01
CA LYS A 391 -12.53 -2.50 28.19
C LYS A 391 -11.56 -1.35 28.08
N ALA A 392 -10.36 -1.48 28.64
CA ALA A 392 -9.32 -0.44 28.53
C ALA A 392 -8.89 -0.22 27.06
N ILE A 393 -8.78 -1.30 26.28
CA ILE A 393 -8.49 -1.21 24.82
C ILE A 393 -9.64 -0.49 24.10
N LEU A 394 -10.89 -0.91 24.33
CA LEU A 394 -12.05 -0.28 23.71
C LEU A 394 -12.15 1.21 24.05
N LEU A 395 -11.90 1.57 25.31
CA LEU A 395 -11.91 2.98 25.76
C LEU A 395 -10.80 3.77 25.07
N SER A 396 -9.59 3.21 24.95
CA SER A 396 -8.48 3.88 24.28
C SER A 396 -8.77 4.11 22.81
N LEU A 397 -9.35 3.11 22.11
CA LEU A 397 -9.77 3.24 20.72
C LEU A 397 -10.91 4.24 20.57
N LEU A 398 -11.92 4.22 21.45
CA LEU A 398 -13.03 5.18 21.41
C LEU A 398 -12.53 6.61 21.56
N LYS A 399 -11.63 6.86 22.51
CA LYS A 399 -11.02 8.19 22.69
C LYS A 399 -10.24 8.64 21.46
N ALA A 400 -9.49 7.73 20.83
CA ALA A 400 -8.77 8.05 19.61
C ALA A 400 -9.72 8.33 18.43
N ILE A 401 -10.80 7.56 18.30
CA ILE A 401 -11.83 7.75 17.27
C ILE A 401 -12.50 9.13 17.43
N VAL A 402 -12.94 9.47 18.64
CA VAL A 402 -13.57 10.76 18.94
C VAL A 402 -12.61 11.92 18.67
N ALA A 403 -11.36 11.81 19.13
CA ALA A 403 -10.35 12.84 18.87
C ALA A 403 -10.09 13.06 17.38
N LYS A 404 -10.08 12.00 16.56
CA LYS A 404 -9.89 12.10 15.11
C LYS A 404 -11.11 12.66 14.37
N MET A 405 -12.28 12.70 15.00
CA MET A 405 -13.48 13.34 14.44
C MET A 405 -13.52 14.86 14.64
N ARG A 406 -12.59 15.42 15.41
CA ARG A 406 -12.44 16.87 15.57
C ARG A 406 -11.78 17.44 14.31
N TYR A 407 -12.27 18.58 13.83
CA TYR A 407 -11.58 19.33 12.76
C TYR A 407 -10.16 19.70 13.19
N ASP A 408 -9.22 19.69 12.27
CA ASP A 408 -7.85 20.08 12.56
C ASP A 408 -7.71 21.61 12.74
N GLU A 409 -6.52 22.06 13.20
CA GLU A 409 -6.27 23.47 13.51
C GLU A 409 -6.20 24.36 12.25
N THR A 410 -6.03 23.76 11.06
CA THR A 410 -5.94 24.47 9.78
C THR A 410 -7.29 24.64 9.10
N SER A 411 -8.30 23.83 9.48
CA SER A 411 -9.64 23.87 8.89
C SER A 411 -10.35 25.19 9.19
N ASN A 412 -10.93 25.80 8.16
CA ASN A 412 -11.74 27.00 8.23
C ASN A 412 -13.16 26.71 7.78
N TRP A 413 -14.15 26.92 8.64
CA TRP A 413 -15.53 26.64 8.32
C TRP A 413 -16.05 27.57 7.22
N GLY A 414 -16.50 26.98 6.11
CA GLY A 414 -17.24 27.67 5.05
C GLY A 414 -16.37 28.36 3.99
N ASP A 415 -15.07 28.07 3.91
CA ASP A 415 -14.24 28.51 2.81
C ASP A 415 -14.55 27.71 1.53
N GLU A 416 -14.84 28.43 0.43
CA GLU A 416 -15.21 27.79 -0.85
C GLU A 416 -14.06 26.95 -1.45
N ASP A 417 -12.81 27.30 -1.14
CA ASP A 417 -11.62 26.62 -1.63
C ASP A 417 -11.35 25.26 -0.91
N GLU A 418 -11.98 25.04 0.25
CA GLU A 418 -11.80 23.81 1.07
C GLU A 418 -12.91 22.75 0.86
N GLN A 419 -13.81 22.93 -0.12
CA GLN A 419 -14.97 22.02 -0.30
C GLN A 419 -14.58 20.54 -0.54
N THR A 420 -13.42 20.29 -1.17
CA THR A 420 -12.94 18.92 -1.41
C THR A 420 -12.46 18.29 -0.11
N ASP A 421 -11.63 19.01 0.65
CA ASP A 421 -11.07 18.53 1.92
C ASP A 421 -12.17 18.30 2.95
N GLU A 422 -13.19 19.19 2.96
CA GLU A 422 -14.39 19.03 3.78
C GLU A 422 -15.16 17.73 3.43
N ALA A 423 -15.34 17.44 2.15
CA ALA A 423 -16.05 16.23 1.72
C ALA A 423 -15.28 14.96 2.10
N GLU A 424 -13.96 14.96 1.99
CA GLU A 424 -13.08 13.86 2.39
C GLU A 424 -13.13 13.65 3.90
N PHE A 425 -13.07 14.71 4.68
CA PHE A 425 -13.18 14.64 6.13
C PHE A 425 -14.56 14.13 6.59
N GLN A 426 -15.66 14.55 5.95
CA GLN A 426 -16.99 14.02 6.26
C GLN A 426 -17.11 12.52 5.92
N GLU A 427 -16.49 12.04 4.85
CA GLU A 427 -16.45 10.60 4.56
C GLU A 427 -15.61 9.84 5.60
N LEU A 428 -14.50 10.41 6.07
CA LEU A 428 -13.73 9.86 7.18
C LEU A 428 -14.57 9.79 8.46
N ARG A 429 -15.24 10.89 8.85
CA ARG A 429 -16.16 10.93 10.01
C ARG A 429 -17.22 9.83 9.95
N LYS A 430 -17.81 9.61 8.79
CA LYS A 430 -18.80 8.54 8.58
C LYS A 430 -18.20 7.15 8.82
N ARG A 431 -16.98 6.88 8.34
CA ARG A 431 -16.26 5.63 8.61
C ARG A 431 -15.97 5.47 10.11
N LEU A 432 -15.52 6.52 10.77
CA LEU A 432 -15.25 6.56 12.22
C LEU A 432 -16.53 6.34 13.05
N GLY A 433 -17.66 6.92 12.64
CA GLY A 433 -18.97 6.66 13.24
C GLY A 433 -19.38 5.18 13.15
N GLY A 434 -19.04 4.50 12.06
CA GLY A 434 -19.19 3.05 11.94
C GLY A 434 -18.39 2.27 12.98
N LEU A 435 -17.16 2.71 13.31
CA LEU A 435 -16.34 2.10 14.36
C LEU A 435 -16.96 2.34 15.76
N GLN A 436 -17.47 3.55 16.03
CA GLN A 436 -18.18 3.85 17.27
C GLN A 436 -19.41 2.94 17.46
N GLN A 437 -20.16 2.67 16.37
CA GLN A 437 -21.30 1.76 16.40
C GLN A 437 -20.91 0.34 16.86
N ILE A 438 -19.74 -0.14 16.41
CA ILE A 438 -19.24 -1.45 16.82
C ILE A 438 -18.91 -1.45 18.33
N ILE A 439 -18.27 -0.37 18.85
CA ILE A 439 -17.96 -0.22 20.28
C ILE A 439 -19.23 -0.16 21.11
N ALA A 440 -20.21 0.65 20.72
CA ALA A 440 -21.51 0.73 21.41
C ALA A 440 -22.23 -0.63 21.46
N SER A 441 -22.05 -1.46 20.41
CA SER A 441 -22.61 -2.80 20.36
C SER A 441 -21.83 -3.83 21.18
N ALA A 442 -20.55 -3.58 21.48
CA ALA A 442 -19.68 -4.44 22.30
C ALA A 442 -19.84 -4.16 23.79
N ASP A 443 -19.80 -2.89 24.19
CA ASP A 443 -20.01 -2.43 25.57
C ASP A 443 -20.79 -1.10 25.59
N GLU A 444 -22.11 -1.20 25.71
CA GLU A 444 -23.03 -0.06 25.70
C GLU A 444 -22.75 0.92 26.84
N GLN A 445 -22.44 0.42 28.04
CA GLN A 445 -22.23 1.28 29.21
C GLN A 445 -20.92 2.09 29.07
N LEU A 446 -19.83 1.46 28.61
CA LEU A 446 -18.57 2.14 28.32
C LEU A 446 -18.78 3.28 27.32
N TYR A 447 -19.52 3.02 26.25
CA TYR A 447 -19.83 4.01 25.23
C TYR A 447 -20.64 5.18 25.80
N ILE A 448 -21.72 4.88 26.56
CA ILE A 448 -22.55 5.90 27.21
C ILE A 448 -21.71 6.81 28.12
N ASP A 449 -20.90 6.23 28.97
CA ASP A 449 -20.10 6.98 29.93
C ASP A 449 -19.06 7.87 29.23
N ALA A 450 -18.32 7.31 28.27
CA ALA A 450 -17.26 8.02 27.56
C ALA A 450 -17.79 9.20 26.70
N ILE A 451 -18.84 8.98 25.92
CA ILE A 451 -19.39 10.07 25.09
C ILE A 451 -20.10 11.13 25.93
N SER A 452 -20.82 10.71 27.00
CA SER A 452 -21.43 11.68 27.93
C SER A 452 -20.38 12.56 28.61
N GLU A 453 -19.21 12.00 28.96
CA GLU A 453 -18.09 12.75 29.53
C GLU A 453 -17.55 13.82 28.56
N VAL A 454 -17.31 13.44 27.30
CA VAL A 454 -16.80 14.35 26.26
C VAL A 454 -17.77 15.50 26.03
N VAL A 455 -19.03 15.20 25.78
CA VAL A 455 -20.08 16.20 25.50
C VAL A 455 -20.33 17.07 26.73
N GLY A 456 -20.46 16.47 27.92
CA GLY A 456 -20.68 17.19 29.17
C GLY A 456 -19.55 18.16 29.49
N THR A 457 -18.31 17.71 29.37
CA THR A 457 -17.12 18.57 29.61
C THR A 457 -17.09 19.76 28.65
N THR A 458 -17.43 19.57 27.38
CA THR A 458 -17.46 20.65 26.38
C THR A 458 -18.51 21.71 26.76
N PHE A 459 -19.72 21.32 27.15
CA PHE A 459 -20.76 22.29 27.57
C PHE A 459 -20.45 22.95 28.93
N GLU A 460 -19.80 22.26 29.85
CA GLU A 460 -19.31 22.87 31.10
C GLU A 460 -18.25 23.92 30.79
N ASN A 461 -17.31 23.65 29.91
CA ASN A 461 -16.28 24.61 29.48
C ASN A 461 -16.91 25.81 28.76
N LEU A 462 -17.89 25.59 27.89
CA LEU A 462 -18.65 26.66 27.22
C LEU A 462 -19.33 27.59 28.24
N ARG A 463 -19.97 27.02 29.26
CA ARG A 463 -20.58 27.77 30.36
C ARG A 463 -19.55 28.51 31.19
N ALA A 464 -18.45 27.86 31.60
CA ALA A 464 -17.41 28.45 32.42
C ALA A 464 -16.67 29.58 31.72
N SER A 465 -16.45 29.51 30.43
CA SER A 465 -15.79 30.54 29.61
C SER A 465 -16.69 31.72 29.23
N GLY A 466 -17.96 31.66 29.58
CA GLY A 466 -18.93 32.70 29.17
C GLY A 466 -19.26 32.71 27.69
N GLY A 467 -19.13 31.54 27.04
CA GLY A 467 -19.43 31.35 25.61
C GLY A 467 -18.18 31.40 24.72
N GLN A 468 -17.00 31.51 25.27
CA GLN A 468 -15.76 31.46 24.49
C GLN A 468 -15.20 30.04 24.47
N ILE A 469 -15.42 29.35 23.35
CA ILE A 469 -14.91 28.00 23.07
C ILE A 469 -14.44 27.93 21.62
N ASP A 470 -13.48 27.05 21.35
CA ASP A 470 -13.13 26.73 19.97
C ASP A 470 -14.35 26.10 19.28
N TRP A 471 -14.67 26.59 18.08
CA TRP A 471 -15.82 26.09 17.31
C TRP A 471 -15.67 24.59 16.98
N ARG A 472 -14.43 24.08 16.82
CA ARG A 472 -14.13 22.68 16.53
C ARG A 472 -14.54 21.76 17.68
N ASP A 473 -14.36 22.22 18.93
CA ASP A 473 -14.77 21.47 20.11
C ASP A 473 -16.30 21.47 20.25
N LEU A 474 -16.94 22.58 19.92
CA LEU A 474 -18.41 22.67 19.91
C LEU A 474 -19.02 21.78 18.82
N ASP A 475 -18.48 21.85 17.60
CA ASP A 475 -18.89 20.99 16.48
C ASP A 475 -18.77 19.51 16.85
N LEU A 476 -17.60 19.10 17.40
CA LEU A 476 -17.37 17.73 17.86
C LEU A 476 -18.44 17.29 18.88
N ALA A 477 -18.70 18.11 19.90
CA ALA A 477 -19.68 17.78 20.93
C ALA A 477 -21.09 17.61 20.37
N LEU A 478 -21.50 18.49 19.46
CA LEU A 478 -22.79 18.40 18.78
C LEU A 478 -22.88 17.17 17.88
N HIS A 479 -21.83 16.89 17.12
CA HIS A 479 -21.74 15.70 16.26
C HIS A 479 -21.80 14.40 17.08
N GLU A 480 -21.04 14.33 18.17
CA GLU A 480 -21.06 13.17 19.08
C GLU A 480 -22.42 13.00 19.76
N MET A 481 -23.09 14.09 20.14
CA MET A 481 -24.45 14.04 20.70
C MET A 481 -25.46 13.52 19.68
N PHE A 482 -25.31 13.90 18.41
CA PHE A 482 -26.16 13.38 17.30
C PHE A 482 -25.92 11.87 17.11
N LEU A 483 -24.65 11.44 16.98
CA LEU A 483 -24.30 10.01 16.85
C LEU A 483 -24.77 9.20 18.08
N PHE A 484 -24.63 9.75 19.27
CA PHE A 484 -25.11 9.12 20.48
C PHE A 484 -26.62 8.87 20.45
N GLY A 485 -27.40 9.84 19.96
CA GLY A 485 -28.82 9.70 19.76
C GLY A 485 -29.19 8.54 18.82
N ASP A 486 -28.47 8.38 17.74
CA ASP A 486 -28.69 7.30 16.77
C ASP A 486 -28.22 5.93 17.26
N LEU A 487 -27.06 5.85 17.91
CA LEU A 487 -26.40 4.59 18.28
C LEU A 487 -26.86 4.05 19.63
N ALA A 488 -27.05 4.89 20.63
CA ALA A 488 -27.36 4.50 22.01
C ALA A 488 -28.86 4.39 22.26
N VAL A 489 -29.68 5.20 21.60
CA VAL A 489 -31.15 5.18 21.75
C VAL A 489 -31.75 4.16 20.77
N LYS A 490 -31.78 2.89 21.16
CA LYS A 490 -32.32 1.80 20.33
C LYS A 490 -33.79 2.01 19.96
N GLY A 491 -34.08 1.96 18.68
CA GLY A 491 -35.43 1.82 18.16
C GLY A 491 -36.09 3.09 17.63
N GLY A 492 -35.33 4.10 17.23
CA GLY A 492 -35.84 5.13 16.34
C GLY A 492 -35.99 6.53 16.91
N GLY A 493 -35.00 6.95 17.71
CA GLY A 493 -34.84 8.36 18.06
C GLY A 493 -35.88 8.97 18.99
N ILE A 494 -35.55 10.15 19.47
CA ILE A 494 -36.37 10.98 20.39
C ILE A 494 -37.75 11.35 19.84
N TYR A 495 -37.99 11.17 18.55
CA TYR A 495 -39.18 11.61 17.82
C TYR A 495 -40.26 10.53 17.68
N LEU A 496 -40.09 9.33 18.23
CA LEU A 496 -41.13 8.31 18.20
C LEU A 496 -42.20 8.53 19.29
N LYS A 497 -43.44 8.11 19.02
CA LYS A 497 -44.60 8.24 19.90
C LYS A 497 -44.44 7.65 21.31
N ASN A 498 -43.51 6.75 21.50
CA ASN A 498 -43.13 6.22 22.81
C ASN A 498 -41.75 6.75 23.16
N ALA A 499 -41.66 7.60 24.17
CA ALA A 499 -40.39 8.11 24.66
C ALA A 499 -39.41 6.95 24.93
N PRO A 500 -38.16 7.00 24.41
CA PRO A 500 -37.18 5.98 24.70
C PRO A 500 -36.93 5.93 26.21
N THR A 501 -36.93 4.72 26.76
CA THR A 501 -36.68 4.48 28.18
C THR A 501 -35.36 3.74 28.33
N GLY A 502 -34.48 4.19 29.21
CA GLY A 502 -33.23 3.54 29.51
C GLY A 502 -32.13 4.51 29.90
N PRO A 503 -30.95 4.00 30.33
CA PRO A 503 -29.83 4.85 30.76
C PRO A 503 -29.31 5.74 29.63
N ALA A 504 -29.27 5.27 28.40
CA ALA A 504 -28.84 6.06 27.24
C ALA A 504 -29.78 7.25 26.97
N ALA A 505 -31.11 7.03 27.04
CA ALA A 505 -32.09 8.10 26.86
C ALA A 505 -31.99 9.17 27.97
N ALA A 506 -31.78 8.73 29.21
CA ALA A 506 -31.56 9.66 30.34
C ALA A 506 -30.32 10.51 30.13
N ARG A 507 -29.22 9.90 29.71
CA ARG A 507 -27.95 10.62 29.40
C ARG A 507 -28.10 11.60 28.25
N LEU A 508 -28.81 11.22 27.18
CA LEU A 508 -29.07 12.14 26.07
C LEU A 508 -29.83 13.37 26.54
N ILE A 509 -30.87 13.19 27.40
CA ILE A 509 -31.62 14.31 27.99
C ILE A 509 -30.70 15.18 28.85
N GLU A 510 -29.84 14.59 29.68
CA GLU A 510 -28.85 15.34 30.48
C GLU A 510 -27.90 16.16 29.62
N MET A 511 -27.39 15.59 28.51
CA MET A 511 -26.54 16.32 27.56
C MET A 511 -27.31 17.48 26.89
N MET A 512 -28.55 17.25 26.48
CA MET A 512 -29.40 18.30 25.90
C MET A 512 -29.72 19.43 26.92
N VAL A 513 -29.97 19.08 28.19
CA VAL A 513 -30.15 20.06 29.27
C VAL A 513 -28.87 20.85 29.48
N GLY A 514 -27.70 20.17 29.54
CA GLY A 514 -26.40 20.81 29.66
C GLY A 514 -26.12 21.79 28.52
N MET A 515 -26.48 21.42 27.28
CA MET A 515 -26.40 22.29 26.12
C MET A 515 -27.26 23.56 26.30
N VAL A 516 -28.52 23.41 26.71
CA VAL A 516 -29.42 24.55 26.93
C VAL A 516 -28.96 25.42 28.10
N GLU A 517 -28.53 24.84 29.20
CA GLU A 517 -28.02 25.55 30.39
C GLU A 517 -26.69 26.26 30.15
N SER A 518 -25.89 25.83 29.19
CA SER A 518 -24.66 26.53 28.80
C SER A 518 -24.90 27.94 28.25
N GLY A 519 -26.12 28.20 27.77
CA GLY A 519 -26.86 29.44 27.80
C GLY A 519 -26.44 30.58 26.89
N LYS A 520 -25.29 30.51 26.26
CA LYS A 520 -24.88 31.52 25.27
C LYS A 520 -23.95 30.86 24.24
N PHE A 521 -24.53 30.24 23.25
CA PHE A 521 -23.79 29.98 22.03
C PHE A 521 -23.23 31.30 21.51
N PRO A 522 -21.99 31.34 21.00
CA PRO A 522 -21.42 32.54 20.41
C PRO A 522 -22.17 32.89 19.11
N LEU A 523 -23.34 33.53 19.26
CA LEU A 523 -24.25 33.88 18.17
C LEU A 523 -23.63 34.86 17.16
N ASP A 524 -22.52 35.50 17.56
CA ASP A 524 -21.77 36.42 16.69
C ASP A 524 -20.86 35.70 15.70
N ASN A 525 -20.67 34.38 15.86
CA ASN A 525 -19.86 33.57 14.96
C ASN A 525 -20.75 32.82 13.97
N LYS A 526 -20.67 33.19 12.68
CA LYS A 526 -21.44 32.57 11.60
C LYS A 526 -21.21 31.05 11.54
N SER A 527 -20.01 30.61 11.88
CA SER A 527 -19.65 29.20 11.91
C SER A 527 -20.46 28.42 12.95
N CYS A 528 -20.61 28.93 14.17
CA CYS A 528 -21.39 28.28 15.23
C CYS A 528 -22.90 28.19 14.88
N LEU A 529 -23.45 29.19 14.22
CA LEU A 529 -24.86 29.17 13.77
C LEU A 529 -25.07 28.12 12.66
N ALA A 530 -24.12 28.01 11.72
CA ALA A 530 -24.16 26.98 10.67
C ALA A 530 -24.09 25.58 11.28
N ILE A 531 -23.14 25.32 12.19
CA ILE A 531 -22.98 24.03 12.88
C ILE A 531 -24.29 23.64 13.61
N ILE A 532 -24.92 24.55 14.34
CA ILE A 532 -26.18 24.27 15.03
C ILE A 532 -27.27 23.95 14.03
N SER A 533 -27.37 24.71 12.93
CA SER A 533 -28.34 24.46 11.86
C SER A 533 -28.17 23.09 11.21
N ASP A 534 -26.93 22.67 10.96
CA ASP A 534 -26.62 21.41 10.28
C ASP A 534 -26.75 20.19 11.22
N SER A 535 -26.52 20.39 12.53
CA SER A 535 -26.66 19.32 13.53
C SER A 535 -28.12 19.03 13.94
N PHE A 536 -29.02 19.96 13.71
CA PHE A 536 -30.44 19.84 14.04
C PHE A 536 -31.32 20.30 12.86
N PRO A 537 -31.40 19.50 11.77
CA PRO A 537 -32.21 19.84 10.59
C PRO A 537 -33.70 19.89 10.85
#